data_cffe69f3ca418cd3f6432d8f7a92fdec
#
_entry.id   cffe69f3ca418cd3f6432d8f7a92fdec
#
_cell.length_a   1.000
_cell.length_b   1.000
_cell.length_c   1.000
_cell.angle_alpha   90.00
_cell.angle_beta   90.00
_cell.angle_gamma   90.00
#
_symmetry.space_group_name_H-M   'P 1'
#
loop_
_entity.id
_entity.type
_entity.pdbx_description
1 polymer ?
#
loop_
_entity_poly.entity_id
_entity_poly.type
_entity_poly.pdbx_seq_one_letter_code
_entity_poly.pdbx_strand_id
1 'polypeptide(L)'
;TPLLSGGLVNNLSWKNWTLSFQINYLIGGYALPTYASIYFKDGYDIISANQAVEVYKYRWTTPGVPSKFPKVSQLSSKSAMNSTRFIYNRTNFDLTNVALTYNIPDKVLTRLRLKSASASMVIDNLYIFTPDQKSGLNSYKTMMYGYPRTRTLTLGVNIGF
;
A
#
# COMPACT_ATOMS: atom_id res chain seq x y z
N THR A 1 -10.47 -0.30 -16.53
CA THR A 1 -11.55 -0.30 -15.54
C THR A 1 -11.42 -1.54 -14.68
N PRO A 2 -11.56 -1.48 -13.37
CA PRO A 2 -11.64 -2.68 -12.51
C PRO A 2 -12.92 -3.47 -12.84
N LEU A 3 -12.88 -4.77 -12.64
CA LEU A 3 -14.04 -5.66 -12.79
C LEU A 3 -14.97 -5.53 -11.58
N LEU A 4 -14.39 -5.41 -10.39
CA LEU A 4 -15.11 -5.33 -9.13
C LEU A 4 -14.35 -4.45 -8.15
N SER A 5 -15.08 -3.64 -7.39
CA SER A 5 -14.52 -2.87 -6.28
C SER A 5 -15.54 -2.75 -5.16
N GLY A 6 -15.08 -2.74 -3.93
CA GLY A 6 -15.96 -2.62 -2.77
C GLY A 6 -15.19 -2.61 -1.46
N GLY A 7 -15.95 -2.66 -0.37
CA GLY A 7 -15.42 -2.72 0.98
C GLY A 7 -16.23 -3.69 1.84
N LEU A 8 -15.55 -4.34 2.76
CA LEU A 8 -16.11 -5.18 3.80
C LEU A 8 -15.75 -4.59 5.16
N VAL A 9 -16.76 -4.32 5.96
CA VAL A 9 -16.58 -3.94 7.37
C VAL A 9 -17.15 -5.05 8.24
N ASN A 10 -16.40 -5.49 9.21
CA ASN A 10 -16.81 -6.52 10.14
C ASN A 10 -16.56 -6.09 11.59
N ASN A 11 -17.51 -6.40 12.47
CA ASN A 11 -17.43 -6.16 13.90
C ASN A 11 -17.70 -7.46 14.64
N LEU A 12 -16.71 -7.93 15.38
CA LEU A 12 -16.75 -9.15 16.17
C LEU A 12 -16.70 -8.78 17.65
N SER A 13 -17.72 -9.19 18.40
CA SER A 13 -17.78 -8.96 19.83
C SER A 13 -17.72 -10.28 20.59
N TRP A 14 -16.82 -10.34 21.58
CA TRP A 14 -16.69 -11.49 22.47
C TRP A 14 -16.43 -11.02 23.90
N LYS A 15 -17.39 -11.26 24.78
CA LYS A 15 -17.38 -10.76 26.18
C LYS A 15 -17.16 -9.23 26.18
N ASN A 16 -16.03 -8.80 26.72
CA ASN A 16 -15.66 -7.38 26.86
C ASN A 16 -14.80 -6.87 25.68
N TRP A 17 -14.49 -7.73 24.70
CA TRP A 17 -13.66 -7.37 23.56
C TRP A 17 -14.53 -7.10 22.32
N THR A 18 -14.19 -6.08 21.59
CA THR A 18 -14.73 -5.80 20.26
C THR A 18 -13.56 -5.60 19.29
N LEU A 19 -13.53 -6.42 18.25
CA LEU A 19 -12.61 -6.29 17.12
C LEU A 19 -13.41 -5.79 15.91
N SER A 20 -12.99 -4.66 15.37
CA SER A 20 -13.51 -4.10 14.13
C SER A 20 -12.42 -4.06 13.08
N PHE A 21 -12.73 -4.43 11.84
CA PHE A 21 -11.78 -4.27 10.74
C PHE A 21 -12.49 -3.92 9.44
N GLN A 22 -11.78 -3.18 8.59
CA GLN A 22 -12.22 -2.80 7.26
C GLN A 22 -11.22 -3.25 6.21
N ILE A 23 -11.73 -3.97 5.20
CA ILE A 23 -10.98 -4.38 4.02
C ILE A 23 -11.61 -3.71 2.82
N ASN A 24 -10.84 -2.93 2.08
CA ASN A 24 -11.23 -2.46 0.75
C ASN A 24 -10.58 -3.35 -0.30
N TYR A 25 -11.29 -3.61 -1.38
CA TYR A 25 -10.76 -4.43 -2.47
C TYR A 25 -11.04 -3.81 -3.83
N LEU A 26 -10.12 -4.07 -4.74
CA LEU A 26 -10.23 -3.76 -6.15
C LEU A 26 -9.70 -4.95 -6.93
N ILE A 27 -10.51 -5.52 -7.79
CA ILE A 27 -10.20 -6.73 -8.55
C ILE A 27 -10.19 -6.41 -10.04
N GLY A 28 -9.09 -6.78 -10.70
CA GLY A 28 -8.90 -6.57 -12.12
C GLY A 28 -8.55 -5.14 -12.49
N GLY A 29 -8.45 -4.93 -13.79
CA GLY A 29 -8.00 -3.67 -14.37
C GLY A 29 -6.48 -3.55 -14.39
N TYR A 30 -6.02 -2.74 -15.34
CA TYR A 30 -4.62 -2.43 -15.55
C TYR A 30 -4.40 -0.93 -15.51
N ALA A 31 -3.23 -0.51 -15.13
CA ALA A 31 -2.84 0.89 -15.16
C ALA A 31 -1.40 1.05 -15.66
N LEU A 32 -1.16 2.18 -16.29
CA LEU A 32 0.15 2.66 -16.66
C LEU A 32 0.55 3.75 -15.67
N PRO A 33 1.57 3.53 -14.83
CA PRO A 33 1.99 4.56 -13.89
C PRO A 33 2.72 5.68 -14.65
N THR A 34 2.27 6.91 -14.44
CA THR A 34 2.86 8.08 -15.11
C THR A 34 4.33 8.30 -14.74
N TYR A 35 4.74 7.88 -13.56
CA TYR A 35 6.14 7.97 -13.10
C TYR A 35 7.07 6.94 -13.77
N ALA A 36 6.53 5.91 -14.43
CA ALA A 36 7.38 4.89 -15.03
C ALA A 36 8.29 5.48 -16.12
N SER A 37 7.79 6.42 -16.90
CA SER A 37 8.58 7.12 -17.91
C SER A 37 9.66 8.02 -17.31
N ILE A 38 9.61 8.33 -16.02
CA ILE A 38 10.59 9.17 -15.33
C ILE A 38 11.67 8.31 -14.66
N TYR A 39 11.27 7.34 -13.84
CA TYR A 39 12.20 6.58 -13.01
C TYR A 39 12.75 5.31 -13.67
N PHE A 40 12.05 4.76 -14.66
CA PHE A 40 12.43 3.55 -15.36
C PHE A 40 12.96 3.81 -16.78
N LYS A 41 13.48 5.00 -17.02
CA LYS A 41 14.24 5.34 -18.23
C LYS A 41 15.51 4.47 -18.28
N ASP A 42 15.88 3.99 -19.43
CA ASP A 42 17.07 3.16 -19.59
C ASP A 42 18.34 4.02 -19.80
N GLY A 43 18.55 5.03 -18.95
CA GLY A 43 19.71 5.94 -18.99
C GLY A 43 19.46 7.25 -19.73
N TYR A 44 18.36 7.40 -20.48
CA TYR A 44 18.00 8.67 -21.09
C TYR A 44 17.79 9.73 -20.01
N ASP A 45 18.46 10.87 -20.15
CA ASP A 45 18.36 11.99 -19.23
C ASP A 45 18.78 11.66 -17.77
N ILE A 46 19.74 10.75 -17.61
CA ILE A 46 20.25 10.33 -16.29
C ILE A 46 20.91 11.49 -15.53
N ILE A 47 21.31 12.54 -16.25
CA ILE A 47 21.96 13.73 -15.65
C ILE A 47 20.95 14.58 -14.89
N SER A 48 19.68 14.63 -15.34
CA SER A 48 18.64 15.47 -14.76
C SER A 48 17.77 14.76 -13.73
N ALA A 49 17.72 13.43 -13.72
CA ALA A 49 16.85 12.67 -12.84
C ALA A 49 17.45 11.34 -12.42
N ASN A 50 17.31 11.02 -11.14
CA ASN A 50 17.70 9.73 -10.61
C ASN A 50 16.83 8.60 -11.21
N GLN A 51 17.45 7.46 -11.45
CA GLN A 51 16.81 6.25 -11.96
C GLN A 51 16.44 5.31 -10.81
N ALA A 52 15.44 4.46 -11.03
CA ALA A 52 15.13 3.40 -10.08
C ALA A 52 16.28 2.38 -10.00
N VAL A 53 16.54 1.87 -8.80
CA VAL A 53 17.59 0.87 -8.54
C VAL A 53 17.38 -0.40 -9.36
N GLU A 54 16.14 -0.74 -9.66
CA GLU A 54 15.74 -1.86 -10.50
C GLU A 54 16.31 -1.77 -11.92
N VAL A 55 16.37 -0.57 -12.50
CA VAL A 55 16.98 -0.34 -13.82
C VAL A 55 18.46 -0.72 -13.76
N TYR A 56 19.16 -0.30 -12.73
CA TYR A 56 20.58 -0.65 -12.54
C TYR A 56 20.79 -2.16 -12.36
N LYS A 57 20.00 -2.82 -11.51
CA LYS A 57 20.16 -4.23 -11.17
C LYS A 57 19.81 -5.18 -12.29
N TYR A 58 18.78 -4.86 -13.08
CA TYR A 58 18.19 -5.78 -14.06
C TYR A 58 18.37 -5.31 -15.50
N ARG A 59 19.30 -4.38 -15.74
CA ARG A 59 19.65 -3.92 -17.09
C ARG A 59 20.36 -5.02 -17.89
N TRP A 60 20.24 -4.95 -19.19
CA TRP A 60 21.02 -5.78 -20.08
C TRP A 60 22.51 -5.44 -19.97
N THR A 61 23.36 -6.45 -19.82
CA THR A 61 24.82 -6.33 -19.73
C THR A 61 25.54 -7.26 -20.70
N THR A 62 25.01 -8.44 -20.95
CA THR A 62 25.69 -9.51 -21.69
C THR A 62 24.78 -10.11 -22.73
N PRO A 63 25.25 -10.34 -23.98
CA PRO A 63 24.50 -11.05 -24.99
C PRO A 63 24.07 -12.44 -24.55
N GLY A 64 22.85 -12.84 -24.92
CA GLY A 64 22.28 -14.15 -24.60
C GLY A 64 21.68 -14.27 -23.19
N VAL A 65 21.87 -13.28 -22.31
CA VAL A 65 21.26 -13.28 -20.98
C VAL A 65 19.96 -12.46 -20.99
N PRO A 66 18.79 -13.06 -20.63
CA PRO A 66 17.55 -12.32 -20.50
C PRO A 66 17.66 -11.20 -19.47
N SER A 67 17.16 -10.01 -19.81
CA SER A 67 17.17 -8.86 -18.93
C SER A 67 15.78 -8.19 -18.88
N LYS A 68 15.43 -7.59 -17.75
CA LYS A 68 14.16 -6.87 -17.56
C LYS A 68 14.17 -5.49 -18.22
N PHE A 69 15.36 -4.86 -18.26
CA PHE A 69 15.57 -3.54 -18.84
C PHE A 69 16.63 -3.61 -19.94
N PRO A 70 16.51 -2.80 -20.99
CA PRO A 70 17.52 -2.75 -22.06
C PRO A 70 18.86 -2.19 -21.55
N LYS A 71 19.82 -2.16 -22.46
CA LYS A 71 21.13 -1.53 -22.19
C LYS A 71 20.93 -0.05 -21.85
N VAL A 72 21.58 0.40 -20.80
CA VAL A 72 21.60 1.82 -20.44
C VAL A 72 22.28 2.64 -21.54
N SER A 73 21.59 3.67 -22.04
CA SER A 73 22.07 4.57 -23.09
C SER A 73 21.52 5.96 -22.91
N GLN A 74 22.37 6.95 -22.94
CA GLN A 74 21.97 8.37 -22.91
C GLN A 74 21.38 8.85 -24.24
N LEU A 75 21.63 8.12 -25.33
CA LEU A 75 21.25 8.53 -26.67
C LEU A 75 19.84 8.10 -27.11
N SER A 76 19.19 7.25 -26.34
CA SER A 76 17.89 6.68 -26.74
C SER A 76 16.75 7.14 -25.84
N SER A 77 15.88 7.99 -26.38
CA SER A 77 14.61 8.38 -25.71
C SER A 77 13.51 7.32 -25.84
N LYS A 78 13.69 6.29 -26.67
CA LYS A 78 12.65 5.29 -26.96
C LYS A 78 12.27 4.45 -25.75
N SER A 79 13.19 4.23 -24.84
CA SER A 79 12.96 3.48 -23.61
C SER A 79 12.11 4.24 -22.58
N ALA A 80 12.01 5.56 -22.68
CA ALA A 80 11.18 6.41 -21.84
C ALA A 80 9.71 6.51 -22.34
N MET A 81 9.39 5.88 -23.47
CA MET A 81 8.04 5.92 -24.03
C MET A 81 7.08 5.05 -23.20
N ASN A 82 5.83 5.48 -23.11
CA ASN A 82 4.76 4.68 -22.55
C ASN A 82 4.63 3.37 -23.37
N SER A 83 4.75 2.26 -22.67
CA SER A 83 4.69 0.93 -23.30
C SER A 83 4.03 -0.07 -22.36
N THR A 84 3.65 -1.21 -22.91
CA THR A 84 3.07 -2.33 -22.15
C THR A 84 4.02 -2.88 -21.08
N ARG A 85 5.31 -2.62 -21.18
CA ARG A 85 6.33 -2.96 -20.18
C ARG A 85 6.02 -2.40 -18.79
N PHE A 86 5.36 -1.25 -18.74
CA PHE A 86 5.04 -0.54 -17.49
C PHE A 86 3.62 -0.77 -17.02
N ILE A 87 2.83 -1.55 -17.74
CA ILE A 87 1.47 -1.88 -17.31
C ILE A 87 1.55 -2.86 -16.12
N TYR A 88 0.81 -2.56 -15.08
CA TYR A 88 0.66 -3.42 -13.91
C TYR A 88 -0.81 -3.74 -13.62
N ASN A 89 -1.03 -4.88 -12.97
CA ASN A 89 -2.36 -5.29 -12.50
C ASN A 89 -2.74 -4.48 -11.26
N ARG A 90 -3.92 -3.86 -11.28
CA ARG A 90 -4.43 -3.01 -10.18
C ARG A 90 -5.09 -3.78 -9.05
N THR A 91 -5.25 -5.09 -9.18
CA THR A 91 -5.85 -5.90 -8.11
C THR A 91 -5.15 -5.66 -6.79
N ASN A 92 -5.93 -5.33 -5.77
CA ASN A 92 -5.42 -5.15 -4.42
C ASN A 92 -6.50 -5.42 -3.37
N PHE A 93 -6.05 -5.79 -2.17
CA PHE A 93 -6.83 -5.90 -0.96
C PHE A 93 -6.14 -5.04 0.10
N ASP A 94 -6.84 -4.04 0.60
CA ASP A 94 -6.31 -3.03 1.50
C ASP A 94 -6.98 -3.16 2.87
N LEU A 95 -6.24 -3.64 3.87
CA LEU A 95 -6.68 -3.66 5.26
C LEU A 95 -6.45 -2.27 5.85
N THR A 96 -7.47 -1.42 5.70
CA THR A 96 -7.38 0.02 5.95
C THR A 96 -7.46 0.39 7.41
N ASN A 97 -8.26 -0.35 8.17
CA ASN A 97 -8.47 -0.06 9.59
C ASN A 97 -8.65 -1.36 10.36
N VAL A 98 -7.99 -1.46 11.50
CA VAL A 98 -8.21 -2.52 12.51
C VAL A 98 -8.28 -1.86 13.86
N ALA A 99 -9.41 -2.03 14.56
CA ALA A 99 -9.64 -1.48 15.89
C ALA A 99 -9.96 -2.61 16.89
N LEU A 100 -9.25 -2.64 17.98
CA LEU A 100 -9.51 -3.52 19.11
C LEU A 100 -9.89 -2.68 20.31
N THR A 101 -11.08 -2.93 20.84
CA THR A 101 -11.61 -2.23 22.03
C THR A 101 -11.86 -3.21 23.16
N TYR A 102 -11.45 -2.85 24.35
CA TYR A 102 -11.75 -3.57 25.58
C TYR A 102 -12.61 -2.71 26.48
N ASN A 103 -13.83 -3.15 26.78
CA ASN A 103 -14.74 -2.50 27.70
C ASN A 103 -14.50 -3.03 29.11
N ILE A 104 -14.29 -2.13 30.06
CA ILE A 104 -14.04 -2.49 31.46
C ILE A 104 -15.30 -3.12 32.06
N PRO A 105 -15.21 -4.30 32.70
CA PRO A 105 -16.37 -4.96 33.33
C PRO A 105 -17.01 -4.14 34.43
N ASP A 106 -18.35 -4.23 34.57
CA ASP A 106 -19.15 -3.48 35.55
C ASP A 106 -18.65 -3.63 37.00
N LYS A 107 -18.14 -4.83 37.35
CA LYS A 107 -17.57 -5.08 38.69
C LYS A 107 -16.40 -4.13 39.01
N VAL A 108 -15.60 -3.79 38.03
CA VAL A 108 -14.46 -2.86 38.18
C VAL A 108 -14.95 -1.43 38.15
N LEU A 109 -15.91 -1.12 37.25
CA LEU A 109 -16.50 0.23 37.14
C LEU A 109 -17.15 0.67 38.45
N THR A 110 -17.95 -0.20 39.07
CA THR A 110 -18.61 0.06 40.35
C THR A 110 -17.58 0.36 41.45
N ARG A 111 -16.46 -0.39 41.49
CA ARG A 111 -15.41 -0.16 42.49
C ARG A 111 -14.70 1.19 42.29
N LEU A 112 -14.56 1.63 41.05
CA LEU A 112 -13.93 2.90 40.69
C LEU A 112 -14.93 4.09 40.67
N ARG A 113 -16.21 3.83 40.89
CA ARG A 113 -17.32 4.81 40.80
C ARG A 113 -17.41 5.45 39.41
N LEU A 114 -17.16 4.66 38.37
CA LEU A 114 -17.28 5.10 37.00
C LEU A 114 -18.54 4.53 36.33
N LYS A 115 -19.14 5.28 35.42
CA LYS A 115 -20.27 4.80 34.60
C LYS A 115 -19.82 3.94 33.46
N SER A 116 -18.70 4.28 32.84
CA SER A 116 -18.12 3.51 31.75
C SER A 116 -16.61 3.72 31.68
N ALA A 117 -15.90 2.71 31.21
CA ALA A 117 -14.49 2.87 30.81
C ALA A 117 -14.15 1.87 29.72
N SER A 118 -13.36 2.29 28.76
CA SER A 118 -12.84 1.42 27.69
C SER A 118 -11.43 1.85 27.29
N ALA A 119 -10.66 0.86 26.84
CA ALA A 119 -9.37 1.07 26.20
C ALA A 119 -9.46 0.61 24.74
N SER A 120 -8.89 1.35 23.84
CA SER A 120 -8.89 1.02 22.42
C SER A 120 -7.52 1.15 21.81
N MET A 121 -7.25 0.31 20.81
CA MET A 121 -6.09 0.35 19.95
C MET A 121 -6.60 0.34 18.50
N VAL A 122 -6.19 1.32 17.72
CA VAL A 122 -6.57 1.44 16.31
C VAL A 122 -5.32 1.49 15.46
N ILE A 123 -5.28 0.69 14.41
CA ILE A 123 -4.20 0.69 13.43
C ILE A 123 -4.81 1.05 12.07
N ASP A 124 -4.35 2.15 11.50
CA ASP A 124 -4.71 2.57 10.16
C ASP A 124 -3.65 2.17 9.14
N ASN A 125 -4.11 1.87 7.92
CA ASN A 125 -3.26 1.48 6.78
C ASN A 125 -2.35 0.29 7.11
N LEU A 126 -2.91 -0.75 7.75
CA LEU A 126 -2.11 -1.87 8.27
C LEU A 126 -1.38 -2.62 7.17
N TYR A 127 -2.07 -2.99 6.10
CA TYR A 127 -1.45 -3.77 5.03
C TYR A 127 -2.22 -3.68 3.72
N ILE A 128 -1.47 -3.62 2.60
CA ILE A 128 -2.01 -3.73 1.26
C ILE A 128 -1.40 -4.97 0.60
N PHE A 129 -2.25 -5.88 0.22
CA PHE A 129 -1.87 -7.04 -0.59
C PHE A 129 -2.11 -6.75 -2.07
N THR A 130 -1.08 -6.94 -2.91
CA THR A 130 -1.18 -6.83 -4.36
C THR A 130 -0.39 -7.95 -5.03
N PRO A 131 -0.89 -8.55 -6.11
CA PRO A 131 -0.17 -9.60 -6.84
C PRO A 131 1.20 -9.15 -7.37
N ASP A 132 1.30 -7.89 -7.77
CA ASP A 132 2.49 -7.31 -8.40
C ASP A 132 3.44 -6.61 -7.42
N GLN A 133 3.46 -7.01 -6.15
CA GLN A 133 4.38 -6.41 -5.16
C GLN A 133 5.85 -6.45 -5.54
N LYS A 134 6.25 -7.47 -6.32
CA LYS A 134 7.64 -7.69 -6.75
C LYS A 134 8.04 -6.83 -7.96
N SER A 135 7.10 -6.27 -8.68
CA SER A 135 7.40 -5.52 -9.90
C SER A 135 7.99 -4.13 -9.65
N GLY A 136 7.89 -3.61 -8.42
CA GLY A 136 8.25 -2.23 -8.08
C GLY A 136 7.30 -1.18 -8.68
N LEU A 137 6.43 -1.58 -9.61
CA LEU A 137 5.50 -0.71 -10.34
C LEU A 137 4.17 -0.50 -9.59
N ASN A 138 4.07 -0.97 -8.37
CA ASN A 138 2.85 -0.92 -7.61
C ASN A 138 2.51 0.51 -7.18
N SER A 139 1.46 1.09 -7.79
CA SER A 139 1.05 2.47 -7.62
C SER A 139 0.62 2.86 -6.21
N TYR A 140 0.27 1.89 -5.37
CA TYR A 140 -0.11 2.20 -3.99
C TYR A 140 1.05 2.61 -3.10
N LYS A 141 2.27 2.21 -3.46
CA LYS A 141 3.47 2.58 -2.70
C LYS A 141 4.13 3.85 -3.21
N THR A 142 3.85 4.23 -4.44
CA THR A 142 4.50 5.36 -5.09
C THR A 142 3.50 6.12 -5.95
N MET A 143 2.70 6.97 -5.33
CA MET A 143 2.05 8.04 -6.08
C MET A 143 3.15 9.01 -6.54
N MET A 144 3.13 9.36 -7.82
CA MET A 144 3.99 10.40 -8.36
C MET A 144 3.87 11.66 -7.51
N TYR A 145 4.99 12.09 -6.91
CA TYR A 145 5.06 13.24 -5.97
C TYR A 145 4.22 13.11 -4.68
N GLY A 146 3.63 11.95 -4.40
CA GLY A 146 2.91 11.70 -3.15
C GLY A 146 3.77 10.98 -2.11
N TYR A 147 3.55 11.27 -0.85
CA TYR A 147 4.12 10.48 0.23
C TYR A 147 3.42 9.11 0.29
N PRO A 148 4.15 8.03 0.56
CA PRO A 148 3.54 6.73 0.80
C PRO A 148 2.62 6.80 2.02
N ARG A 149 1.53 6.03 2.00
CA ARG A 149 0.65 5.93 3.15
C ARG A 149 1.44 5.44 4.37
N THR A 150 1.32 6.17 5.47
CA THR A 150 1.93 5.79 6.75
C THR A 150 0.98 4.89 7.53
N ARG A 151 1.54 3.93 8.25
CA ARG A 151 0.79 3.22 9.28
C ARG A 151 0.70 4.10 10.50
N THR A 152 -0.50 4.21 11.06
CA THR A 152 -0.74 4.98 12.27
C THR A 152 -1.26 4.04 13.34
N LEU A 153 -0.64 4.05 14.52
CA LEU A 153 -1.12 3.37 15.70
C LEU A 153 -1.66 4.41 16.67
N THR A 154 -2.94 4.29 17.00
CA THR A 154 -3.62 5.16 17.96
C THR A 154 -4.04 4.34 19.17
N LEU A 155 -3.70 4.81 20.36
CA LEU A 155 -4.17 4.27 21.62
C LEU A 155 -5.15 5.27 22.24
N GLY A 156 -6.30 4.77 22.69
CA GLY A 156 -7.36 5.60 23.27
C GLY A 156 -7.85 5.02 24.58
N VAL A 157 -8.23 5.90 25.49
CA VAL A 157 -8.93 5.56 26.74
C VAL A 157 -10.14 6.48 26.85
N ASN A 158 -11.32 5.90 27.05
CA ASN A 158 -12.55 6.62 27.31
C ASN A 158 -12.99 6.33 28.74
N ILE A 159 -13.36 7.38 29.48
CA ILE A 159 -13.84 7.28 30.86
C ILE A 159 -15.10 8.14 30.98
N GLY A 160 -16.19 7.54 31.50
CA GLY A 160 -17.43 8.21 31.79
C GLY A 160 -17.70 8.21 33.32
N PHE A 161 -18.06 9.35 33.86
CA PHE A 161 -18.36 9.58 35.29
C PHE A 161 -19.85 9.65 35.55
#